data_fdf1b2a76f6f206bda094c3c0667246e
#
_entry.id   fdf1b2a76f6f206bda094c3c0667246e
#
_cell.length_a   1.000
_cell.length_b   1.000
_cell.length_c   1.000
_cell.angle_alpha   90.00
_cell.angle_beta   90.00
_cell.angle_gamma   90.00
#
_symmetry.space_group_name_H-M   'P 1'
#
loop_
_entity.id
_entity.type
_entity.pdbx_description
1 polymer ?
#
loop_
_entity_poly.entity_id
_entity_poly.type
_entity_poly.pdbx_seq_one_letter_code
_entity_poly.pdbx_strand_id
1 'polypeptide(L)'
;MFDAPKRWFARNGEADNDETTLWALKDVSFDVQHGEVVGIIGRNGAGKSTLLKILSRITKPTTGSVEIHGRVSSLLEVGAGFHPELTGRENIYLNGAILGMKRAEIDRKFDEIVAFAEIEKFLDTPVKRYSSGMYVRLAFAVAAHLEPEILIVDEVLAVGDAEFQKKCLGKMGDVTKEGRTVLFVSHNMDAVSNVCVKSILLSMGQLELIGATQDVVRHFMGFDQTVACQELHLLSRFINIEKIQVLNFAGSLTDSLKCDEDFALEVWYHVWQELNELAIGLMLINEDGVPILHTSSRSAAQRAALAKGNGVSKVTIPRFLLSPGIYSVFVNAHTPYDGLCSTYNALSFRVVDSGREVLGKSGNMRWPGVVSPRLAWENIPVTVQTQILTR
;
A
#
# COMPACT_ATOMS: atom_id res chain seq x y z
N MET A 1 -48.85 19.45 2.99
CA MET A 1 -48.27 20.76 2.62
C MET A 1 -46.75 20.52 2.60
N PHE A 2 -46.21 20.18 1.45
CA PHE A 2 -44.81 19.79 1.31
C PHE A 2 -44.01 21.02 0.92
N ASP A 3 -43.06 21.42 1.76
CA ASP A 3 -42.15 22.51 1.44
C ASP A 3 -41.10 22.05 0.40
N ALA A 4 -41.04 22.78 -0.70
CA ALA A 4 -40.06 22.60 -1.74
C ALA A 4 -38.67 23.08 -1.30
N PRO A 5 -37.57 22.44 -1.73
CA PRO A 5 -36.23 22.83 -1.35
C PRO A 5 -35.86 24.19 -1.97
N LYS A 6 -35.44 25.13 -1.13
CA LYS A 6 -34.91 26.43 -1.55
C LYS A 6 -33.64 26.22 -2.36
N ARG A 7 -33.71 26.47 -3.66
CA ARG A 7 -32.54 26.64 -4.52
C ARG A 7 -31.78 27.89 -4.10
N TRP A 8 -30.58 27.73 -3.57
CA TRP A 8 -29.65 28.81 -3.34
C TRP A 8 -28.79 28.98 -4.61
N PHE A 9 -29.00 30.09 -5.31
CA PHE A 9 -28.20 30.46 -6.46
C PHE A 9 -26.77 30.78 -5.98
N ALA A 10 -25.79 30.02 -6.44
CA ALA A 10 -24.40 30.41 -6.34
C ALA A 10 -24.15 31.50 -7.40
N ARG A 11 -23.59 32.60 -6.95
CA ARG A 11 -23.10 33.71 -7.78
C ARG A 11 -21.95 33.16 -8.64
N ASN A 12 -22.03 33.38 -9.96
CA ASN A 12 -20.92 33.18 -10.87
C ASN A 12 -19.77 34.11 -10.45
N GLY A 13 -18.77 33.53 -9.80
CA GLY A 13 -17.48 34.15 -9.54
C GLY A 13 -16.53 33.72 -10.64
N GLU A 14 -15.99 34.68 -11.35
CA GLU A 14 -14.92 34.57 -12.32
C GLU A 14 -13.76 33.74 -11.73
N ALA A 15 -13.19 32.85 -12.56
CA ALA A 15 -12.01 32.09 -12.22
C ALA A 15 -10.80 33.03 -12.12
N ASP A 16 -10.56 33.57 -10.92
CA ASP A 16 -9.28 34.15 -10.58
C ASP A 16 -8.26 33.01 -10.48
N ASN A 17 -7.29 33.02 -11.38
CA ASN A 17 -6.05 32.24 -11.26
C ASN A 17 -5.21 32.83 -10.13
N ASP A 18 -5.62 32.59 -8.90
CA ASP A 18 -4.85 32.96 -7.72
C ASP A 18 -3.82 31.86 -7.44
N GLU A 19 -2.54 32.15 -7.68
CA GLU A 19 -1.38 31.28 -7.39
C GLU A 19 -1.32 30.81 -5.92
N THR A 20 -2.22 31.30 -5.08
CA THR A 20 -2.32 30.98 -3.64
C THR A 20 -3.31 29.86 -3.33
N THR A 21 -4.12 29.39 -4.29
CA THR A 21 -5.16 28.39 -4.02
C THR A 21 -4.67 26.98 -4.32
N LEU A 22 -4.56 26.15 -3.30
CA LEU A 22 -4.26 24.71 -3.44
C LEU A 22 -5.55 23.90 -3.56
N TRP A 23 -5.78 23.28 -4.71
CA TRP A 23 -6.86 22.33 -4.92
C TRP A 23 -6.48 20.95 -4.40
N ALA A 24 -7.17 20.48 -3.38
CA ALA A 24 -6.97 19.13 -2.84
C ALA A 24 -7.56 18.06 -3.78
N LEU A 25 -8.68 18.40 -4.47
CA LEU A 25 -9.28 17.61 -5.56
C LEU A 25 -9.77 18.59 -6.62
N LYS A 26 -9.57 18.27 -7.90
CA LYS A 26 -9.99 19.07 -9.03
C LYS A 26 -10.53 18.18 -10.15
N ASP A 27 -11.78 18.41 -10.55
CA ASP A 27 -12.44 17.74 -11.69
C ASP A 27 -12.42 16.19 -11.58
N VAL A 28 -12.67 15.66 -10.37
CA VAL A 28 -12.73 14.23 -10.10
C VAL A 28 -14.17 13.75 -10.31
N SER A 29 -14.41 12.87 -11.28
CA SER A 29 -15.72 12.29 -11.56
C SER A 29 -15.61 10.79 -11.81
N PHE A 30 -16.38 9.98 -11.11
CA PHE A 30 -16.46 8.54 -11.30
C PHE A 30 -17.74 7.98 -10.69
N ASP A 31 -18.11 6.78 -11.14
CA ASP A 31 -19.24 6.03 -10.64
C ASP A 31 -18.79 4.71 -10.03
N VAL A 32 -19.46 4.31 -8.95
CA VAL A 32 -19.26 3.01 -8.29
C VAL A 32 -20.62 2.31 -8.26
N GLN A 33 -20.66 1.11 -8.83
CA GLN A 33 -21.89 0.33 -8.87
C GLN A 33 -22.12 -0.38 -7.52
N HIS A 34 -23.37 -0.71 -7.24
CA HIS A 34 -23.73 -1.50 -6.06
C HIS A 34 -22.99 -2.85 -6.07
N GLY A 35 -22.35 -3.19 -4.97
CA GLY A 35 -21.58 -4.43 -4.83
C GLY A 35 -20.16 -4.37 -5.41
N GLU A 36 -19.74 -3.25 -6.03
CA GLU A 36 -18.34 -3.11 -6.47
C GLU A 36 -17.37 -2.91 -5.32
N VAL A 37 -16.20 -3.50 -5.47
CA VAL A 37 -15.04 -3.27 -4.60
C VAL A 37 -14.02 -2.47 -5.37
N VAL A 38 -13.89 -1.20 -5.03
CA VAL A 38 -13.05 -0.25 -5.76
C VAL A 38 -11.87 0.18 -4.91
N GLY A 39 -10.65 -0.04 -5.44
CA GLY A 39 -9.41 0.46 -4.87
C GLY A 39 -9.19 1.94 -5.19
N ILE A 40 -8.75 2.73 -4.23
CA ILE A 40 -8.31 4.12 -4.45
C ILE A 40 -6.82 4.19 -4.18
N ILE A 41 -6.06 4.36 -5.24
CA ILE A 41 -4.60 4.34 -5.25
C ILE A 41 -4.07 5.75 -5.51
N GLY A 42 -2.87 6.04 -5.07
CA GLY A 42 -2.18 7.31 -5.35
C GLY A 42 -1.10 7.60 -4.34
N ARG A 43 -0.17 8.48 -4.70
CA ARG A 43 0.94 8.91 -3.81
C ARG A 43 0.41 9.69 -2.61
N ASN A 44 1.27 9.92 -1.61
CA ASN A 44 0.94 10.83 -0.51
C ASN A 44 0.68 12.23 -1.07
N GLY A 45 -0.40 12.88 -0.58
CA GLY A 45 -0.85 14.18 -1.11
C GLY A 45 -1.70 14.11 -2.40
N ALA A 46 -1.97 12.93 -2.97
CA ALA A 46 -2.80 12.79 -4.17
C ALA A 46 -4.28 13.15 -3.99
N GLY A 47 -4.75 13.45 -2.77
CA GLY A 47 -6.14 13.81 -2.51
C GLY A 47 -7.00 12.69 -1.94
N LYS A 48 -6.46 11.47 -1.72
CA LYS A 48 -7.20 10.30 -1.22
C LYS A 48 -7.99 10.58 0.06
N SER A 49 -7.34 11.10 1.09
CA SER A 49 -7.99 11.40 2.38
C SER A 49 -9.06 12.50 2.26
N THR A 50 -8.88 13.45 1.35
CA THR A 50 -9.90 14.48 1.07
C THR A 50 -11.10 13.86 0.40
N LEU A 51 -10.90 12.96 -0.58
CA LEU A 51 -11.96 12.22 -1.24
C LEU A 51 -12.75 11.40 -0.22
N LEU A 52 -12.07 10.66 0.66
CA LEU A 52 -12.73 9.86 1.70
C LEU A 52 -13.56 10.72 2.66
N LYS A 53 -13.05 11.89 3.08
CA LYS A 53 -13.80 12.82 3.94
C LYS A 53 -15.06 13.34 3.26
N ILE A 54 -15.01 13.58 1.96
CA ILE A 54 -16.18 14.00 1.19
C ILE A 54 -17.21 12.86 1.09
N LEU A 55 -16.76 11.64 0.75
CA LEU A 55 -17.62 10.46 0.63
C LEU A 55 -18.22 10.05 1.99
N SER A 56 -17.49 10.23 3.09
CA SER A 56 -17.98 10.02 4.45
C SER A 56 -18.84 11.18 4.98
N ARG A 57 -19.13 12.20 4.15
CA ARG A 57 -19.92 13.40 4.52
C ARG A 57 -19.33 14.24 5.66
N ILE A 58 -18.04 14.07 5.96
CA ILE A 58 -17.31 14.88 6.95
C ILE A 58 -17.06 16.29 6.40
N THR A 59 -16.74 16.39 5.11
CA THR A 59 -16.48 17.67 4.41
C THR A 59 -17.34 17.76 3.17
N LYS A 60 -17.88 18.94 2.89
CA LYS A 60 -18.59 19.20 1.63
C LYS A 60 -17.60 19.56 0.53
N PRO A 61 -17.84 19.13 -0.73
CA PRO A 61 -17.04 19.60 -1.86
C PRO A 61 -17.25 21.11 -2.07
N THR A 62 -16.23 21.81 -2.51
CA THR A 62 -16.30 23.25 -2.85
C THR A 62 -17.18 23.45 -4.07
N THR A 63 -17.05 22.58 -5.08
CA THR A 63 -17.85 22.56 -6.31
C THR A 63 -18.24 21.12 -6.62
N GLY A 64 -19.21 20.94 -7.51
CA GLY A 64 -19.71 19.60 -7.87
C GLY A 64 -20.66 19.02 -6.83
N SER A 65 -20.97 17.72 -6.96
CA SER A 65 -21.89 17.00 -6.10
C SER A 65 -21.47 15.55 -5.92
N VAL A 66 -21.89 14.97 -4.79
CA VAL A 66 -21.75 13.54 -4.52
C VAL A 66 -23.13 12.98 -4.27
N GLU A 67 -23.50 11.95 -5.01
CA GLU A 67 -24.75 11.22 -4.83
C GLU A 67 -24.45 9.85 -4.22
N ILE A 68 -25.12 9.53 -3.12
CA ILE A 68 -24.86 8.31 -2.34
C ILE A 68 -26.20 7.65 -2.03
N HIS A 69 -26.34 6.39 -2.45
CA HIS A 69 -27.51 5.56 -2.22
C HIS A 69 -27.22 4.50 -1.18
N GLY A 70 -27.67 4.71 0.06
CA GLY A 70 -27.46 3.82 1.19
C GLY A 70 -26.70 4.46 2.36
N ARG A 71 -26.45 3.64 3.41
CA ARG A 71 -25.66 4.04 4.58
C ARG A 71 -24.18 3.89 4.25
N VAL A 72 -23.41 4.92 4.55
CA VAL A 72 -21.95 4.89 4.48
C VAL A 72 -21.40 4.70 5.89
N SER A 73 -20.51 3.74 6.07
CA SER A 73 -19.68 3.63 7.26
C SER A 73 -18.22 3.70 6.86
N SER A 74 -17.46 4.47 7.63
CA SER A 74 -16.03 4.68 7.37
C SER A 74 -15.20 4.11 8.52
N LEU A 75 -14.19 3.33 8.18
CA LEU A 75 -13.19 2.87 9.13
C LEU A 75 -12.10 3.92 9.41
N LEU A 76 -12.21 5.14 8.85
CA LEU A 76 -11.31 6.26 9.12
C LEU A 76 -11.28 6.65 10.61
N GLU A 77 -12.38 6.44 11.30
CA GLU A 77 -12.60 6.87 12.67
C GLU A 77 -12.66 5.69 13.65
N VAL A 78 -11.88 4.62 13.38
CA VAL A 78 -11.81 3.47 14.29
C VAL A 78 -11.37 3.93 15.68
N GLY A 79 -12.24 3.73 16.67
CA GLY A 79 -12.01 4.18 18.04
C GLY A 79 -12.41 5.64 18.33
N ALA A 80 -12.81 6.41 17.33
CA ALA A 80 -13.45 7.70 17.58
C ALA A 80 -14.76 7.47 18.33
N GLY A 81 -14.93 8.19 19.44
CA GLY A 81 -16.10 8.04 20.31
C GLY A 81 -15.94 7.04 21.45
N PHE A 82 -14.81 6.36 21.61
CA PHE A 82 -14.54 5.60 22.82
C PHE A 82 -14.37 6.55 24.01
N HIS A 83 -15.09 6.27 25.09
CA HIS A 83 -14.97 7.04 26.33
C HIS A 83 -14.02 6.33 27.30
N PRO A 84 -12.95 6.96 27.76
CA PRO A 84 -11.91 6.31 28.55
C PRO A 84 -12.38 5.77 29.89
N GLU A 85 -13.41 6.36 30.50
CA GLU A 85 -13.94 5.94 31.80
C GLU A 85 -14.95 4.78 31.67
N LEU A 86 -15.48 4.52 30.48
CA LEU A 86 -16.40 3.42 30.24
C LEU A 86 -15.63 2.11 30.04
N THR A 87 -16.28 1.01 30.39
CA THR A 87 -15.80 -0.36 30.17
C THR A 87 -15.76 -0.70 28.68
N GLY A 88 -15.08 -1.80 28.32
CA GLY A 88 -15.12 -2.33 26.97
C GLY A 88 -16.54 -2.62 26.50
N ARG A 89 -17.36 -3.21 27.38
CA ARG A 89 -18.79 -3.49 27.15
C ARG A 89 -19.56 -2.21 26.79
N GLU A 90 -19.46 -1.19 27.62
CA GLU A 90 -20.17 0.08 27.40
C GLU A 90 -19.68 0.79 26.14
N ASN A 91 -18.39 0.72 25.84
CA ASN A 91 -17.83 1.28 24.62
C ASN A 91 -18.28 0.54 23.34
N ILE A 92 -18.53 -0.77 23.38
CA ILE A 92 -19.17 -1.49 22.26
C ILE A 92 -20.51 -0.87 21.92
N TYR A 93 -21.37 -0.64 22.93
CA TYR A 93 -22.68 -0.02 22.70
C TYR A 93 -22.58 1.43 22.24
N LEU A 94 -21.71 2.21 22.90
CA LEU A 94 -21.52 3.62 22.56
C LEU A 94 -21.00 3.78 21.12
N ASN A 95 -19.92 3.08 20.79
CA ASN A 95 -19.30 3.17 19.48
C ASN A 95 -20.19 2.57 18.38
N GLY A 96 -20.82 1.42 18.62
CA GLY A 96 -21.79 0.84 17.71
C GLY A 96 -22.93 1.82 17.38
N ALA A 97 -23.47 2.52 18.40
CA ALA A 97 -24.51 3.53 18.17
C ALA A 97 -23.99 4.75 17.38
N ILE A 98 -22.77 5.24 17.67
CA ILE A 98 -22.12 6.32 16.91
C ILE A 98 -21.94 5.93 15.45
N LEU A 99 -21.54 4.69 15.18
CA LEU A 99 -21.35 4.15 13.84
C LEU A 99 -22.67 3.74 13.15
N GLY A 100 -23.81 3.98 13.79
CA GLY A 100 -25.15 3.83 13.20
C GLY A 100 -25.81 2.46 13.40
N MET A 101 -25.28 1.59 14.28
CA MET A 101 -25.94 0.33 14.65
C MET A 101 -27.15 0.60 15.56
N LYS A 102 -28.22 -0.13 15.34
CA LYS A 102 -29.33 -0.16 16.27
C LYS A 102 -28.97 -1.04 17.47
N ARG A 103 -29.54 -0.74 18.64
CA ARG A 103 -29.25 -1.51 19.87
C ARG A 103 -29.48 -3.02 19.69
N ALA A 104 -30.59 -3.40 19.07
CA ALA A 104 -30.88 -4.82 18.78
C ALA A 104 -29.82 -5.47 17.85
N GLU A 105 -29.20 -4.70 16.97
CA GLU A 105 -28.11 -5.17 16.12
C GLU A 105 -26.81 -5.38 16.92
N ILE A 106 -26.52 -4.46 17.84
CA ILE A 106 -25.37 -4.59 18.75
C ILE A 106 -25.57 -5.80 19.65
N ASP A 107 -26.76 -5.96 20.26
CA ASP A 107 -27.08 -7.09 21.14
C ASP A 107 -26.88 -8.44 20.42
N ARG A 108 -27.31 -8.54 19.17
CA ARG A 108 -27.16 -9.75 18.33
C ARG A 108 -25.69 -10.10 18.04
N LYS A 109 -24.86 -9.10 17.83
CA LYS A 109 -23.45 -9.26 17.41
C LYS A 109 -22.46 -9.14 18.56
N PHE A 110 -22.94 -8.91 19.76
CA PHE A 110 -22.10 -8.59 20.90
C PHE A 110 -21.03 -9.64 21.17
N ASP A 111 -21.42 -10.90 21.22
CA ASP A 111 -20.51 -12.01 21.50
C ASP A 111 -19.48 -12.20 20.36
N GLU A 112 -19.89 -12.00 19.12
CA GLU A 112 -18.99 -12.04 17.95
C GLU A 112 -17.95 -10.91 18.00
N ILE A 113 -18.39 -9.70 18.37
CA ILE A 113 -17.50 -8.53 18.52
C ILE A 113 -16.45 -8.80 19.61
N VAL A 114 -16.90 -9.32 20.76
CA VAL A 114 -16.02 -9.62 21.90
C VAL A 114 -15.00 -10.70 21.53
N ALA A 115 -15.46 -11.80 20.92
CA ALA A 115 -14.60 -12.89 20.46
C ALA A 115 -13.60 -12.46 19.40
N PHE A 116 -14.02 -11.60 18.45
CA PHE A 116 -13.12 -11.06 17.42
C PHE A 116 -12.02 -10.19 18.04
N ALA A 117 -12.36 -9.37 19.04
CA ALA A 117 -11.42 -8.49 19.72
C ALA A 117 -10.46 -9.23 20.68
N GLU A 118 -10.82 -10.46 21.12
CA GLU A 118 -10.06 -11.28 22.08
C GLU A 118 -9.84 -10.57 23.43
N ILE A 119 -10.90 -9.91 23.94
CA ILE A 119 -10.83 -9.10 25.16
C ILE A 119 -11.78 -9.60 26.28
N GLU A 120 -12.27 -10.81 26.21
CA GLU A 120 -13.29 -11.37 27.12
C GLU A 120 -12.94 -11.12 28.59
N LYS A 121 -11.67 -11.32 28.97
CA LYS A 121 -11.16 -11.14 30.34
C LYS A 121 -11.18 -9.69 30.83
N PHE A 122 -11.19 -8.74 29.91
CA PHE A 122 -11.09 -7.31 30.21
C PHE A 122 -12.35 -6.53 29.88
N LEU A 123 -13.41 -7.22 29.45
CA LEU A 123 -14.63 -6.62 28.92
C LEU A 123 -15.28 -5.61 29.88
N ASP A 124 -15.22 -5.89 31.17
CA ASP A 124 -15.82 -5.04 32.23
C ASP A 124 -14.75 -4.12 32.89
N THR A 125 -13.58 -3.98 32.26
CA THR A 125 -12.52 -3.05 32.67
C THR A 125 -12.64 -1.75 31.88
N PRO A 126 -12.50 -0.55 32.51
CA PRO A 126 -12.46 0.73 31.79
C PRO A 126 -11.35 0.77 30.73
N VAL A 127 -11.67 1.27 29.53
CA VAL A 127 -10.74 1.23 28.39
C VAL A 127 -9.48 2.08 28.57
N LYS A 128 -9.46 3.05 29.50
CA LYS A 128 -8.24 3.76 29.90
C LYS A 128 -7.14 2.84 30.45
N ARG A 129 -7.49 1.62 30.87
CA ARG A 129 -6.55 0.60 31.36
C ARG A 129 -6.14 -0.40 30.28
N TYR A 130 -6.69 -0.28 29.07
CA TYR A 130 -6.33 -1.14 27.95
C TYR A 130 -4.94 -0.80 27.44
N SER A 131 -4.22 -1.80 26.94
CA SER A 131 -3.07 -1.54 26.10
C SER A 131 -3.53 -0.88 24.79
N SER A 132 -2.62 -0.21 24.08
CA SER A 132 -2.91 0.36 22.75
C SER A 132 -3.45 -0.71 21.79
N GLY A 133 -2.89 -1.93 21.84
CA GLY A 133 -3.37 -3.05 21.03
C GLY A 133 -4.78 -3.47 21.36
N MET A 134 -5.13 -3.62 22.64
CA MET A 134 -6.50 -3.97 23.08
C MET A 134 -7.51 -2.91 22.66
N TYR A 135 -7.15 -1.63 22.82
CA TYR A 135 -7.99 -0.51 22.42
C TYR A 135 -8.34 -0.57 20.93
N VAL A 136 -7.33 -0.75 20.10
CA VAL A 136 -7.49 -0.80 18.66
C VAL A 136 -8.23 -2.07 18.21
N ARG A 137 -7.94 -3.23 18.81
CA ARG A 137 -8.65 -4.48 18.52
C ARG A 137 -10.14 -4.36 18.80
N LEU A 138 -10.52 -3.77 19.94
CA LEU A 138 -11.93 -3.57 20.27
C LEU A 138 -12.60 -2.60 19.29
N ALA A 139 -11.97 -1.47 19.02
CA ALA A 139 -12.51 -0.46 18.12
C ALA A 139 -12.71 -1.03 16.71
N PHE A 140 -11.75 -1.79 16.22
CA PHE A 140 -11.84 -2.45 14.93
C PHE A 140 -12.90 -3.56 14.93
N ALA A 141 -13.02 -4.34 16.01
CA ALA A 141 -14.02 -5.39 16.12
C ALA A 141 -15.45 -4.83 15.98
N VAL A 142 -15.76 -3.71 16.63
CA VAL A 142 -17.05 -3.03 16.46
C VAL A 142 -17.25 -2.62 14.99
N ALA A 143 -16.26 -1.98 14.40
CA ALA A 143 -16.32 -1.48 13.03
C ALA A 143 -16.43 -2.60 11.98
N ALA A 144 -15.74 -3.72 12.17
CA ALA A 144 -15.78 -4.89 11.28
C ALA A 144 -17.12 -5.65 11.29
N HIS A 145 -17.94 -5.42 12.34
CA HIS A 145 -19.26 -6.02 12.45
C HIS A 145 -20.41 -5.07 12.06
N LEU A 146 -20.07 -3.90 11.51
CA LEU A 146 -21.05 -3.04 10.86
C LEU A 146 -21.60 -3.70 9.59
N GLU A 147 -22.85 -3.44 9.28
CA GLU A 147 -23.52 -3.88 8.05
C GLU A 147 -24.03 -2.67 7.24
N PRO A 148 -23.12 -1.78 6.78
CA PRO A 148 -23.52 -0.70 5.89
C PRO A 148 -23.66 -1.22 4.45
N GLU A 149 -24.42 -0.52 3.64
CA GLU A 149 -24.50 -0.76 2.20
C GLU A 149 -23.20 -0.33 1.48
N ILE A 150 -22.50 0.68 2.05
CA ILE A 150 -21.24 1.21 1.53
C ILE A 150 -20.22 1.28 2.65
N LEU A 151 -19.11 0.57 2.51
CA LEU A 151 -18.01 0.55 3.46
C LEU A 151 -16.80 1.28 2.90
N ILE A 152 -16.29 2.26 3.63
CA ILE A 152 -15.05 2.96 3.31
C ILE A 152 -13.95 2.44 4.25
N VAL A 153 -12.91 1.89 3.65
CA VAL A 153 -11.76 1.29 4.36
C VAL A 153 -10.51 2.09 4.02
N ASP A 154 -9.84 2.64 5.02
CA ASP A 154 -8.55 3.31 4.87
C ASP A 154 -7.42 2.44 5.44
N GLU A 155 -6.19 2.87 5.29
CA GLU A 155 -4.93 2.26 5.73
C GLU A 155 -4.92 1.69 7.16
N VAL A 156 -5.94 1.97 7.95
CA VAL A 156 -6.12 1.51 9.34
C VAL A 156 -6.12 -0.02 9.50
N LEU A 157 -6.22 -0.79 8.40
CA LEU A 157 -6.07 -2.26 8.43
C LEU A 157 -4.66 -2.74 8.82
N ALA A 158 -3.66 -1.86 8.81
CA ALA A 158 -2.29 -2.16 9.24
C ALA A 158 -2.10 -2.14 10.77
N VAL A 159 -3.18 -1.98 11.55
CA VAL A 159 -3.13 -1.86 13.01
C VAL A 159 -3.26 -3.22 13.68
N GLY A 160 -2.50 -3.44 14.75
CA GLY A 160 -2.42 -4.70 15.47
C GLY A 160 -1.25 -5.58 15.02
N ASP A 161 -1.22 -6.80 15.52
CA ASP A 161 -0.22 -7.79 15.08
C ASP A 161 -0.63 -8.46 13.76
N ALA A 162 0.31 -9.19 13.15
CA ALA A 162 0.11 -9.83 11.85
C ALA A 162 -1.07 -10.83 11.83
N GLU A 163 -1.37 -11.47 12.97
CA GLU A 163 -2.49 -12.40 13.08
C GLU A 163 -3.83 -11.67 13.04
N PHE A 164 -3.93 -10.57 13.79
CA PHE A 164 -5.12 -9.73 13.79
C PHE A 164 -5.36 -9.05 12.44
N GLN A 165 -4.30 -8.57 11.78
CA GLN A 165 -4.39 -8.03 10.42
C GLN A 165 -4.95 -9.06 9.43
N LYS A 166 -4.50 -10.32 9.53
CA LYS A 166 -5.03 -11.41 8.69
C LYS A 166 -6.51 -11.69 8.97
N LYS A 167 -6.96 -11.65 10.23
CA LYS A 167 -8.38 -11.75 10.61
C LYS A 167 -9.20 -10.60 10.00
N CYS A 168 -8.66 -9.36 10.06
CA CYS A 168 -9.31 -8.19 9.48
C CYS A 168 -9.49 -8.31 7.97
N LEU A 169 -8.44 -8.71 7.24
CA LEU A 169 -8.50 -8.95 5.79
C LEU A 169 -9.48 -10.08 5.44
N GLY A 170 -9.50 -11.16 6.23
CA GLY A 170 -10.47 -12.25 6.07
C GLY A 170 -11.91 -11.77 6.19
N LYS A 171 -12.22 -10.98 7.23
CA LYS A 171 -13.56 -10.40 7.42
C LYS A 171 -13.96 -9.45 6.28
N MET A 172 -13.00 -8.68 5.74
CA MET A 172 -13.25 -7.85 4.54
C MET A 172 -13.61 -8.69 3.32
N GLY A 173 -12.93 -9.82 3.12
CA GLY A 173 -13.27 -10.77 2.04
C GLY A 173 -14.69 -11.34 2.18
N ASP A 174 -15.19 -11.53 3.38
CA ASP A 174 -16.56 -11.99 3.60
C ASP A 174 -17.58 -10.87 3.30
N VAL A 175 -17.30 -9.64 3.71
CA VAL A 175 -18.10 -8.44 3.41
C VAL A 175 -18.26 -8.25 1.90
N THR A 176 -17.20 -8.50 1.11
CA THR A 176 -17.26 -8.40 -0.36
C THR A 176 -18.14 -9.49 -0.98
N LYS A 177 -18.11 -10.72 -0.44
CA LYS A 177 -18.95 -11.83 -0.91
C LYS A 177 -20.45 -11.60 -0.64
N GLU A 178 -20.77 -10.79 0.36
CA GLU A 178 -22.15 -10.40 0.69
C GLU A 178 -22.75 -9.34 -0.26
N GLY A 179 -21.99 -8.91 -1.29
CA GLY A 179 -22.46 -7.98 -2.30
C GLY A 179 -22.52 -6.52 -1.85
N ARG A 180 -21.75 -6.15 -0.82
CA ARG A 180 -21.65 -4.75 -0.36
C ARG A 180 -20.66 -3.96 -1.19
N THR A 181 -20.91 -2.67 -1.34
CA THR A 181 -19.99 -1.75 -2.00
C THR A 181 -18.86 -1.38 -1.06
N VAL A 182 -17.62 -1.56 -1.50
CA VAL A 182 -16.42 -1.25 -0.71
C VAL A 182 -15.51 -0.28 -1.44
N LEU A 183 -15.15 0.81 -0.78
CA LEU A 183 -14.09 1.72 -1.23
C LEU A 183 -12.84 1.46 -0.38
N PHE A 184 -11.83 0.89 -0.98
CA PHE A 184 -10.62 0.44 -0.29
C PHE A 184 -9.43 1.35 -0.63
N VAL A 185 -8.94 2.09 0.35
CA VAL A 185 -7.75 2.94 0.21
C VAL A 185 -6.57 2.27 0.89
N SER A 186 -5.53 2.00 0.14
CA SER A 186 -4.31 1.43 0.68
C SER A 186 -3.11 1.81 -0.18
N HIS A 187 -1.94 1.88 0.45
CA HIS A 187 -0.66 1.91 -0.26
C HIS A 187 -0.03 0.52 -0.35
N ASN A 188 -0.65 -0.50 0.20
CA ASN A 188 -0.24 -1.89 -0.01
C ASN A 188 -0.91 -2.41 -1.29
N MET A 189 -0.14 -2.44 -2.38
CA MET A 189 -0.64 -2.86 -3.70
C MET A 189 -1.03 -4.33 -3.75
N ASP A 190 -0.39 -5.19 -2.93
CA ASP A 190 -0.79 -6.61 -2.81
C ASP A 190 -2.19 -6.72 -2.21
N ALA A 191 -2.49 -5.96 -1.16
CA ALA A 191 -3.82 -5.93 -0.56
C ALA A 191 -4.88 -5.41 -1.55
N VAL A 192 -4.57 -4.34 -2.29
CA VAL A 192 -5.46 -3.78 -3.32
C VAL A 192 -5.71 -4.80 -4.42
N SER A 193 -4.65 -5.45 -4.94
CA SER A 193 -4.75 -6.44 -6.03
C SER A 193 -5.53 -7.69 -5.64
N ASN A 194 -5.48 -8.09 -4.37
CA ASN A 194 -6.18 -9.28 -3.88
C ASN A 194 -7.67 -9.02 -3.54
N VAL A 195 -8.03 -7.77 -3.22
CA VAL A 195 -9.37 -7.43 -2.74
C VAL A 195 -10.21 -6.72 -3.80
N CYS A 196 -9.59 -5.87 -4.63
CA CYS A 196 -10.29 -4.99 -5.56
C CYS A 196 -10.24 -5.53 -7.00
N VAL A 197 -11.37 -5.48 -7.70
CA VAL A 197 -11.45 -5.81 -9.14
C VAL A 197 -11.18 -4.57 -9.99
N LYS A 198 -11.63 -3.40 -9.53
CA LYS A 198 -11.49 -2.11 -10.18
C LYS A 198 -10.75 -1.15 -9.26
N SER A 199 -9.94 -0.27 -9.81
CA SER A 199 -9.23 0.74 -9.05
C SER A 199 -9.25 2.10 -9.72
N ILE A 200 -9.07 3.13 -8.92
CA ILE A 200 -8.97 4.54 -9.28
C ILE A 200 -7.60 5.03 -8.86
N LEU A 201 -6.84 5.60 -9.79
CA LEU A 201 -5.59 6.28 -9.51
C LEU A 201 -5.83 7.78 -9.41
N LEU A 202 -5.50 8.33 -8.24
CA LEU A 202 -5.46 9.78 -8.02
C LEU A 202 -4.02 10.27 -8.07
N SER A 203 -3.82 11.37 -8.78
CA SER A 203 -2.54 12.07 -8.90
C SER A 203 -2.77 13.58 -8.81
N MET A 204 -2.05 14.25 -7.91
CA MET A 204 -2.15 15.72 -7.70
C MET A 204 -3.59 16.26 -7.61
N GLY A 205 -4.47 15.53 -6.93
CA GLY A 205 -5.87 15.91 -6.77
C GLY A 205 -6.76 15.64 -7.99
N GLN A 206 -6.27 14.97 -9.01
CA GLN A 206 -7.03 14.63 -10.23
C GLN A 206 -7.16 13.11 -10.39
N LEU A 207 -8.19 12.70 -11.13
CA LEU A 207 -8.34 11.31 -11.56
C LEU A 207 -7.41 11.10 -12.77
N GLU A 208 -6.38 10.25 -12.59
CA GLU A 208 -5.41 9.93 -13.64
C GLU A 208 -5.84 8.71 -14.45
N LEU A 209 -6.30 7.66 -13.78
CA LEU A 209 -6.70 6.41 -14.42
C LEU A 209 -7.81 5.72 -13.62
N ILE A 210 -8.74 5.08 -14.32
CA ILE A 210 -9.74 4.18 -13.74
C ILE A 210 -9.87 2.94 -14.61
N GLY A 211 -9.83 1.76 -13.99
CA GLY A 211 -9.88 0.51 -14.75
C GLY A 211 -9.72 -0.73 -13.89
N ALA A 212 -9.37 -1.85 -14.52
CA ALA A 212 -9.02 -3.08 -13.82
C ALA A 212 -7.85 -2.83 -12.86
N THR A 213 -7.93 -3.38 -11.65
CA THR A 213 -6.93 -3.12 -10.60
C THR A 213 -5.52 -3.42 -11.06
N GLN A 214 -5.31 -4.51 -11.78
CA GLN A 214 -3.98 -4.90 -12.28
C GLN A 214 -3.38 -3.84 -13.22
N ASP A 215 -4.20 -3.26 -14.12
CA ASP A 215 -3.74 -2.22 -15.04
C ASP A 215 -3.40 -0.93 -14.30
N VAL A 216 -4.25 -0.53 -13.35
CA VAL A 216 -4.05 0.67 -12.54
C VAL A 216 -2.81 0.54 -11.64
N VAL A 217 -2.61 -0.62 -10.99
CA VAL A 217 -1.43 -0.91 -10.18
C VAL A 217 -0.18 -0.92 -11.05
N ARG A 218 -0.24 -1.56 -12.23
CA ARG A 218 0.87 -1.60 -13.19
C ARG A 218 1.28 -0.19 -13.62
N HIS A 219 0.30 0.65 -13.96
CA HIS A 219 0.54 2.06 -14.30
C HIS A 219 1.15 2.84 -13.13
N PHE A 220 0.56 2.71 -11.94
CA PHE A 220 1.06 3.36 -10.72
C PHE A 220 2.50 2.96 -10.36
N MET A 221 2.85 1.69 -10.59
CA MET A 221 4.20 1.16 -10.37
C MET A 221 5.16 1.50 -11.50
N GLY A 222 4.70 2.15 -12.59
CA GLY A 222 5.53 2.63 -13.70
C GLY A 222 6.07 1.54 -14.61
N PHE A 223 5.38 0.42 -14.72
CA PHE A 223 5.79 -0.65 -15.63
C PHE A 223 5.51 -0.34 -17.11
N ASP A 224 4.82 0.77 -17.39
CA ASP A 224 4.50 1.18 -18.76
C ASP A 224 5.71 1.74 -19.51
N GLN A 225 6.69 2.27 -18.78
CA GLN A 225 7.89 2.86 -19.35
C GLN A 225 9.14 2.49 -18.56
N THR A 226 10.18 2.04 -19.26
CA THR A 226 11.50 1.83 -18.67
C THR A 226 12.39 3.04 -18.94
N VAL A 227 13.18 3.44 -17.95
CA VAL A 227 14.10 4.57 -18.05
C VAL A 227 15.42 4.26 -17.34
N ALA A 228 16.53 4.68 -17.93
CA ALA A 228 17.86 4.47 -17.35
C ALA A 228 18.19 5.43 -16.20
N CYS A 229 17.51 6.58 -16.15
CA CYS A 229 17.73 7.63 -15.18
C CYS A 229 16.44 8.40 -14.94
N GLN A 230 16.15 8.71 -13.69
CA GLN A 230 14.98 9.47 -13.27
C GLN A 230 15.39 10.54 -12.26
N GLU A 231 15.07 11.79 -12.55
CA GLU A 231 15.17 12.88 -11.58
C GLU A 231 14.05 12.73 -10.53
N LEU A 232 14.42 12.92 -9.27
CA LEU A 232 13.53 12.79 -8.12
C LEU A 232 13.63 14.07 -7.28
N HIS A 233 12.54 14.41 -6.61
CA HIS A 233 12.50 15.52 -5.66
C HIS A 233 11.86 15.05 -4.36
N LEU A 234 12.52 14.08 -3.69
CA LEU A 234 12.04 13.50 -2.44
C LEU A 234 12.64 14.27 -1.27
N LEU A 235 11.92 15.28 -0.84
CA LEU A 235 12.36 16.20 0.19
C LEU A 235 11.93 15.75 1.59
N SER A 236 12.85 15.78 2.52
CA SER A 236 12.58 15.82 3.96
C SER A 236 13.39 16.96 4.60
N ARG A 237 13.18 17.24 5.88
CA ARG A 237 13.98 18.24 6.60
C ARG A 237 15.47 17.88 6.75
N PHE A 238 15.86 16.63 6.45
CA PHE A 238 17.21 16.11 6.67
C PHE A 238 17.94 15.78 5.36
N ILE A 239 17.22 15.27 4.37
CA ILE A 239 17.77 14.76 3.12
C ILE A 239 16.83 15.05 1.95
N ASN A 240 17.42 15.26 0.77
CA ASN A 240 16.76 15.24 -0.52
C ASN A 240 17.35 14.11 -1.35
N ILE A 241 16.52 13.22 -1.86
CA ILE A 241 16.91 12.28 -2.90
C ILE A 241 16.64 12.95 -4.25
N GLU A 242 17.68 13.15 -5.02
CA GLU A 242 17.66 13.99 -6.23
C GLU A 242 17.48 13.19 -7.51
N LYS A 243 18.09 11.99 -7.56
CA LYS A 243 18.13 11.20 -8.78
C LYS A 243 18.38 9.73 -8.47
N ILE A 244 17.82 8.85 -9.31
CA ILE A 244 18.18 7.43 -9.36
C ILE A 244 18.57 7.05 -10.79
N GLN A 245 19.54 6.16 -10.94
CA GLN A 245 19.97 5.68 -12.23
C GLN A 245 20.38 4.21 -12.21
N VAL A 246 20.25 3.56 -13.38
CA VAL A 246 20.64 2.17 -13.62
C VAL A 246 21.86 2.15 -14.53
N LEU A 247 22.86 1.37 -14.15
CA LEU A 247 24.12 1.21 -14.87
C LEU A 247 24.34 -0.26 -15.18
N ASN A 248 24.72 -0.57 -16.43
CA ASN A 248 25.20 -1.90 -16.79
C ASN A 248 26.58 -2.19 -16.19
N PHE A 249 27.10 -3.39 -16.43
CA PHE A 249 28.42 -3.81 -15.97
C PHE A 249 29.56 -2.88 -16.43
N ALA A 250 29.44 -2.25 -17.61
CA ALA A 250 30.41 -1.30 -18.12
C ALA A 250 30.30 0.12 -17.52
N GLY A 251 29.34 0.35 -16.62
CA GLY A 251 29.06 1.65 -16.01
C GLY A 251 28.26 2.61 -16.90
N SER A 252 27.66 2.13 -17.97
CA SER A 252 26.85 2.95 -18.89
C SER A 252 25.39 2.92 -18.47
N LEU A 253 24.71 4.07 -18.60
CA LEU A 253 23.27 4.20 -18.38
C LEU A 253 22.51 3.31 -19.37
N THR A 254 21.58 2.50 -18.85
CA THR A 254 20.70 1.67 -19.67
C THR A 254 19.45 1.28 -18.89
N ASP A 255 18.32 1.21 -19.57
CA ASP A 255 17.06 0.71 -19.04
C ASP A 255 16.82 -0.76 -19.38
N SER A 256 17.74 -1.38 -20.14
CA SER A 256 17.68 -2.79 -20.54
C SER A 256 18.99 -3.49 -20.17
N LEU A 257 18.87 -4.47 -19.28
CA LEU A 257 19.99 -5.19 -18.66
C LEU A 257 19.92 -6.66 -19.04
N LYS A 258 21.08 -7.31 -19.16
CA LYS A 258 21.12 -8.76 -19.38
C LYS A 258 21.13 -9.49 -18.05
N CYS A 259 20.39 -10.59 -17.96
CA CYS A 259 20.29 -11.39 -16.73
C CYS A 259 21.63 -12.05 -16.32
N ASP A 260 22.57 -12.23 -17.24
CA ASP A 260 23.89 -12.85 -17.04
C ASP A 260 25.02 -11.83 -16.76
N GLU A 261 24.70 -10.56 -16.60
CA GLU A 261 25.64 -9.50 -16.26
C GLU A 261 25.28 -8.85 -14.91
N ASP A 262 26.29 -8.47 -14.13
CA ASP A 262 26.09 -7.64 -12.95
C ASP A 262 25.65 -6.24 -13.38
N PHE A 263 24.82 -5.58 -12.59
CA PHE A 263 24.43 -4.19 -12.83
C PHE A 263 24.34 -3.41 -11.52
N ALA A 264 24.24 -2.11 -11.59
CA ALA A 264 24.19 -1.27 -10.41
C ALA A 264 23.02 -0.28 -10.45
N LEU A 265 22.49 0.00 -9.26
CA LEU A 265 21.60 1.13 -9.01
C LEU A 265 22.35 2.17 -8.19
N GLU A 266 22.28 3.42 -8.62
CA GLU A 266 22.86 4.56 -7.92
C GLU A 266 21.78 5.56 -7.54
N VAL A 267 21.78 5.98 -6.28
CA VAL A 267 20.87 6.99 -5.73
C VAL A 267 21.67 8.19 -5.31
N TRP A 268 21.38 9.32 -5.93
CA TRP A 268 22.02 10.60 -5.66
C TRP A 268 21.18 11.40 -4.68
N TYR A 269 21.85 12.00 -3.68
CA TYR A 269 21.16 12.71 -2.62
C TYR A 269 21.99 13.86 -2.05
N HIS A 270 21.30 14.78 -1.38
CA HIS A 270 21.91 15.83 -0.55
C HIS A 270 21.42 15.71 0.89
N VAL A 271 22.36 15.63 1.84
CA VAL A 271 22.08 15.62 3.28
C VAL A 271 22.35 17.00 3.87
N TRP A 272 21.32 17.64 4.40
CA TRP A 272 21.47 18.95 5.04
C TRP A 272 21.92 18.88 6.48
N GLN A 273 21.46 17.85 7.19
CA GLN A 273 21.77 17.63 8.59
C GLN A 273 22.07 16.15 8.83
N GLU A 274 23.19 15.86 9.43
CA GLU A 274 23.54 14.49 9.82
C GLU A 274 22.57 13.94 10.85
N LEU A 275 22.12 12.73 10.60
CA LEU A 275 21.35 11.92 11.52
C LEU A 275 22.10 10.62 11.78
N ASN A 276 22.14 10.22 13.03
CA ASN A 276 22.61 8.89 13.36
C ASN A 276 21.77 7.86 12.61
N GLU A 277 22.47 6.96 11.90
CA GLU A 277 21.83 5.83 11.23
C GLU A 277 20.94 6.16 10.03
N LEU A 278 21.11 7.35 9.41
CA LEU A 278 20.47 7.69 8.14
C LEU A 278 20.95 6.74 7.04
N ALA A 279 20.01 6.17 6.30
CA ALA A 279 20.28 5.22 5.23
C ALA A 279 19.33 5.41 4.04
N ILE A 280 19.79 4.99 2.87
CA ILE A 280 18.96 4.82 1.66
C ILE A 280 18.54 3.36 1.58
N GLY A 281 17.25 3.12 1.44
CA GLY A 281 16.67 1.81 1.18
C GLY A 281 16.18 1.70 -0.26
N LEU A 282 16.32 0.52 -0.84
CA LEU A 282 15.83 0.16 -2.17
C LEU A 282 15.02 -1.13 -2.09
N MET A 283 13.92 -1.19 -2.82
CA MET A 283 13.14 -2.40 -3.01
C MET A 283 12.84 -2.57 -4.51
N LEU A 284 13.09 -3.76 -5.02
CA LEU A 284 12.71 -4.15 -6.38
C LEU A 284 11.36 -4.86 -6.35
N ILE A 285 10.49 -4.48 -7.26
CA ILE A 285 9.12 -4.99 -7.38
C ILE A 285 8.95 -5.49 -8.81
N ASN A 286 8.37 -6.67 -8.99
CA ASN A 286 8.09 -7.22 -10.33
C ASN A 286 6.79 -6.68 -10.92
N GLU A 287 6.48 -7.07 -12.16
CA GLU A 287 5.27 -6.67 -12.90
C GLU A 287 3.96 -7.06 -12.20
N ASP A 288 3.98 -8.08 -11.33
CA ASP A 288 2.82 -8.52 -10.58
C ASP A 288 2.63 -7.73 -9.27
N GLY A 289 3.49 -6.72 -9.00
CA GLY A 289 3.48 -5.92 -7.79
C GLY A 289 4.17 -6.57 -6.59
N VAL A 290 4.82 -7.74 -6.81
CA VAL A 290 5.45 -8.50 -5.73
C VAL A 290 6.84 -7.96 -5.41
N PRO A 291 7.15 -7.64 -4.14
CA PRO A 291 8.49 -7.29 -3.71
C PRO A 291 9.46 -8.48 -3.85
N ILE A 292 10.55 -8.27 -4.60
CA ILE A 292 11.54 -9.31 -4.91
C ILE A 292 12.77 -9.21 -4.03
N LEU A 293 13.23 -8.00 -3.81
CA LEU A 293 14.44 -7.70 -3.08
C LEU A 293 14.25 -6.41 -2.30
N HIS A 294 14.63 -6.42 -1.04
CA HIS A 294 14.79 -5.22 -0.23
C HIS A 294 16.22 -5.14 0.28
N THR A 295 16.84 -3.98 0.13
CA THR A 295 18.20 -3.72 0.61
C THR A 295 18.34 -2.29 1.14
N SER A 296 19.34 -2.06 1.98
CA SER A 296 19.64 -0.74 2.53
C SER A 296 21.13 -0.47 2.49
N SER A 297 21.51 0.79 2.31
CA SER A 297 22.90 1.24 2.35
C SER A 297 23.56 0.99 3.72
N ARG A 298 22.74 0.71 4.73
CA ARG A 298 23.18 0.27 6.05
C ARG A 298 23.13 -1.25 6.15
N SER A 299 24.13 -1.91 5.61
CA SER A 299 24.31 -3.35 5.85
C SER A 299 24.99 -3.60 7.20
N ALA A 300 24.89 -4.85 7.72
CA ALA A 300 25.56 -5.24 8.96
C ALA A 300 27.08 -5.02 8.93
N ALA A 301 27.68 -4.93 7.74
CA ALA A 301 29.10 -4.68 7.51
C ALA A 301 29.44 -3.18 7.39
N GLN A 302 28.50 -2.31 7.06
CA GLN A 302 28.72 -0.87 6.85
C GLN A 302 27.79 -0.08 7.77
N ARG A 303 28.30 0.33 8.94
CA ARG A 303 27.56 1.11 9.95
C ARG A 303 27.69 2.63 9.79
N ALA A 304 28.36 3.09 8.73
CA ALA A 304 28.53 4.53 8.54
C ALA A 304 27.21 5.20 8.14
N ALA A 305 26.79 6.20 8.90
CA ALA A 305 25.69 7.09 8.52
C ALA A 305 26.08 7.89 7.28
N LEU A 306 25.08 8.36 6.51
CA LEU A 306 25.32 9.24 5.39
C LEU A 306 25.84 10.59 5.90
N ALA A 307 26.99 11.01 5.37
CA ALA A 307 27.60 12.28 5.75
C ALA A 307 26.82 13.47 5.18
N LYS A 308 26.93 14.63 5.84
CA LYS A 308 26.37 15.89 5.34
C LYS A 308 27.00 16.28 4.00
N GLY A 309 26.16 16.79 3.09
CA GLY A 309 26.55 17.22 1.73
C GLY A 309 26.00 16.29 0.66
N ASN A 310 26.54 16.41 -0.55
CA ASN A 310 26.16 15.57 -1.67
C ASN A 310 26.77 14.18 -1.55
N GLY A 311 25.98 13.16 -1.86
CA GLY A 311 26.42 11.78 -1.82
C GLY A 311 25.74 10.92 -2.88
N VAL A 312 26.32 9.73 -3.05
CA VAL A 312 25.78 8.68 -3.93
C VAL A 312 25.81 7.37 -3.16
N SER A 313 24.67 6.71 -3.06
CA SER A 313 24.59 5.32 -2.60
C SER A 313 24.50 4.40 -3.80
N LYS A 314 25.41 3.45 -3.89
CA LYS A 314 25.48 2.46 -4.98
C LYS A 314 25.27 1.06 -4.45
N VAL A 315 24.38 0.30 -5.08
CA VAL A 315 24.21 -1.13 -4.85
C VAL A 315 24.42 -1.90 -6.14
N THR A 316 25.22 -2.96 -6.07
CA THR A 316 25.42 -3.87 -7.21
C THR A 316 24.50 -5.08 -7.05
N ILE A 317 23.72 -5.33 -8.08
CA ILE A 317 22.84 -6.50 -8.19
C ILE A 317 23.62 -7.57 -8.97
N PRO A 318 23.84 -8.75 -8.38
CA PRO A 318 24.60 -9.79 -9.01
C PRO A 318 23.84 -10.42 -10.19
N ARG A 319 24.58 -10.80 -11.21
CA ARG A 319 24.07 -11.59 -12.34
C ARG A 319 23.29 -12.83 -11.87
N PHE A 320 22.30 -13.24 -12.65
CA PHE A 320 21.44 -14.38 -12.36
C PHE A 320 20.62 -14.29 -11.07
N LEU A 321 20.51 -13.12 -10.46
CA LEU A 321 19.59 -12.90 -9.35
C LEU A 321 18.17 -12.71 -9.85
N LEU A 322 17.99 -11.88 -10.87
CA LEU A 322 16.66 -11.54 -11.41
C LEU A 322 16.34 -12.36 -12.66
N SER A 323 15.11 -12.83 -12.76
CA SER A 323 14.55 -13.43 -13.98
C SER A 323 14.28 -12.36 -15.04
N PRO A 324 14.23 -12.69 -16.33
CA PRO A 324 13.78 -11.77 -17.37
C PRO A 324 12.39 -11.20 -17.05
N GLY A 325 12.22 -9.87 -17.16
CA GLY A 325 10.99 -9.16 -16.82
C GLY A 325 11.21 -7.66 -16.63
N ILE A 326 10.17 -6.93 -16.29
CA ILE A 326 10.25 -5.52 -15.92
C ILE A 326 10.23 -5.40 -14.41
N TYR A 327 11.08 -4.53 -13.87
CA TYR A 327 11.20 -4.28 -12.44
C TYR A 327 11.05 -2.80 -12.17
N SER A 328 10.25 -2.46 -11.17
CA SER A 328 10.13 -1.11 -10.64
C SER A 328 10.93 -0.98 -9.36
N VAL A 329 11.51 0.18 -9.14
CA VAL A 329 12.32 0.49 -7.96
C VAL A 329 11.53 1.41 -7.02
N PHE A 330 11.32 0.92 -5.80
CA PHE A 330 10.97 1.77 -4.68
C PHE A 330 12.24 2.28 -4.02
N VAL A 331 12.30 3.57 -3.68
CA VAL A 331 13.39 4.17 -2.95
C VAL A 331 12.89 4.92 -1.73
N ASN A 332 13.62 4.83 -0.63
CA ASN A 332 13.34 5.60 0.56
C ASN A 332 14.62 6.08 1.26
N ALA A 333 14.49 7.14 2.05
CA ALA A 333 15.44 7.49 3.09
C ALA A 333 14.81 7.20 4.45
N HIS A 334 15.56 6.56 5.35
CA HIS A 334 15.02 6.12 6.63
C HIS A 334 16.10 6.10 7.72
N THR A 335 15.63 6.11 8.96
CA THR A 335 16.38 5.69 10.15
C THR A 335 15.78 4.37 10.65
N PRO A 336 16.36 3.68 11.64
CA PRO A 336 15.75 2.47 12.21
C PRO A 336 14.35 2.67 12.79
N TYR A 337 13.98 3.92 13.10
CA TYR A 337 12.75 4.25 13.82
C TYR A 337 11.73 4.97 12.93
N ASP A 338 12.19 5.66 11.86
CA ASP A 338 11.33 6.51 11.04
C ASP A 338 11.68 6.45 9.55
N GLY A 339 10.66 6.38 8.69
CA GLY A 339 10.75 6.70 7.27
C GLY A 339 10.71 8.22 7.08
N LEU A 340 11.70 8.78 6.38
CA LEU A 340 11.82 10.22 6.18
C LEU A 340 11.16 10.71 4.89
N CYS A 341 11.42 10.01 3.80
CA CYS A 341 10.78 10.23 2.49
C CYS A 341 10.87 8.95 1.65
N SER A 342 9.91 8.76 0.77
CA SER A 342 9.86 7.56 -0.09
C SER A 342 9.06 7.81 -1.35
N THR A 343 9.33 7.02 -2.37
CA THR A 343 8.49 6.93 -3.56
C THR A 343 8.49 5.52 -4.13
N TYR A 344 7.31 5.05 -4.52
CA TYR A 344 7.17 3.96 -5.47
C TYR A 344 7.46 4.47 -6.87
N ASN A 345 7.88 3.58 -7.75
CA ASN A 345 8.22 3.94 -9.13
C ASN A 345 9.25 5.08 -9.22
N ALA A 346 10.34 4.91 -8.47
CA ALA A 346 11.48 5.83 -8.60
C ALA A 346 12.09 5.72 -10.00
N LEU A 347 12.14 4.52 -10.55
CA LEU A 347 12.40 4.23 -11.96
C LEU A 347 11.99 2.77 -12.27
N SER A 348 11.81 2.43 -13.55
CA SER A 348 11.61 1.06 -13.99
C SER A 348 12.61 0.67 -15.07
N PHE A 349 13.08 -0.58 -15.04
CA PHE A 349 14.04 -1.13 -15.98
C PHE A 349 13.66 -2.56 -16.38
N ARG A 350 14.21 -2.99 -17.53
CA ARG A 350 13.96 -4.32 -18.07
C ARG A 350 15.18 -5.22 -17.90
N VAL A 351 14.96 -6.44 -17.45
CA VAL A 351 15.95 -7.52 -17.50
C VAL A 351 15.59 -8.42 -18.68
N VAL A 352 16.53 -8.62 -19.60
CA VAL A 352 16.35 -9.46 -20.80
C VAL A 352 17.17 -10.74 -20.69
N ASP A 353 16.67 -11.79 -21.32
CA ASP A 353 17.42 -13.02 -21.50
C ASP A 353 18.63 -12.74 -22.42
N SER A 354 19.80 -13.20 -22.03
CA SER A 354 21.03 -13.02 -22.85
C SER A 354 21.09 -13.95 -24.05
N GLY A 355 20.14 -14.89 -24.22
CA GLY A 355 20.15 -15.88 -25.28
C GLY A 355 21.29 -16.94 -25.16
N ARG A 356 22.12 -16.83 -24.11
CA ARG A 356 23.11 -17.86 -23.76
C ARG A 356 22.38 -18.92 -22.95
N GLU A 357 22.40 -20.16 -23.42
CA GLU A 357 21.74 -21.33 -22.83
C GLU A 357 21.75 -21.31 -21.30
N VAL A 358 20.68 -20.78 -20.72
CA VAL A 358 20.36 -20.96 -19.32
C VAL A 358 19.30 -22.05 -19.27
N LEU A 359 19.75 -23.30 -19.04
CA LEU A 359 18.92 -24.50 -18.93
C LEU A 359 18.11 -24.88 -20.20
N GLY A 360 18.82 -25.34 -21.22
CA GLY A 360 18.38 -26.40 -22.12
C GLY A 360 16.94 -26.42 -22.58
N LYS A 361 16.36 -25.29 -23.06
CA LYS A 361 15.25 -25.33 -24.01
C LYS A 361 14.95 -23.97 -24.62
N SER A 362 14.97 -23.98 -25.94
CA SER A 362 14.30 -23.01 -26.78
C SER A 362 12.80 -22.95 -26.48
N GLY A 363 12.25 -21.75 -26.45
CA GLY A 363 10.82 -21.46 -26.56
C GLY A 363 10.20 -20.94 -25.28
N ASN A 364 9.56 -19.83 -25.40
CA ASN A 364 8.49 -19.17 -24.60
C ASN A 364 8.13 -19.69 -23.18
N MET A 365 9.02 -20.31 -22.44
CA MET A 365 8.77 -20.69 -21.07
C MET A 365 9.12 -19.53 -20.15
N ARG A 366 8.12 -18.86 -19.57
CA ARG A 366 8.30 -17.99 -18.40
C ARG A 366 9.04 -18.80 -17.32
N TRP A 367 10.08 -18.21 -16.78
CA TRP A 367 10.74 -18.75 -15.59
C TRP A 367 9.70 -18.87 -14.47
N PRO A 368 9.54 -20.04 -13.84
CA PRO A 368 8.50 -20.23 -12.83
C PRO A 368 8.79 -19.51 -11.51
N GLY A 369 9.99 -18.96 -11.32
CA GLY A 369 10.42 -18.27 -10.11
C GLY A 369 10.71 -16.80 -10.36
N VAL A 370 10.48 -15.97 -9.35
CA VAL A 370 10.72 -14.52 -9.37
C VAL A 370 12.21 -14.18 -9.31
N VAL A 371 13.00 -15.07 -8.72
CA VAL A 371 14.47 -15.06 -8.70
C VAL A 371 14.99 -16.32 -9.33
N SER A 372 16.12 -16.23 -10.05
CA SER A 372 16.72 -17.39 -10.74
C SER A 372 18.23 -17.50 -10.46
N PRO A 373 18.64 -17.65 -9.20
CA PRO A 373 20.04 -17.75 -8.87
C PRO A 373 20.64 -19.04 -9.46
N ARG A 374 21.84 -18.95 -10.04
CA ARG A 374 22.59 -20.14 -10.42
C ARG A 374 23.15 -20.82 -9.17
N LEU A 375 22.51 -21.91 -8.76
CA LEU A 375 22.97 -22.75 -7.67
C LEU A 375 23.85 -23.87 -8.20
N ALA A 376 24.90 -24.22 -7.47
CA ALA A 376 25.69 -25.42 -7.78
C ALA A 376 24.90 -26.67 -7.37
N TRP A 377 24.68 -27.58 -8.30
CA TRP A 377 24.05 -28.88 -8.06
C TRP A 377 25.10 -29.99 -8.11
N GLU A 378 25.12 -30.82 -7.11
CA GLU A 378 25.93 -32.04 -7.09
C GLU A 378 24.99 -33.24 -7.14
N ASN A 379 25.13 -34.07 -8.19
CA ASN A 379 24.37 -35.32 -8.34
C ASN A 379 25.19 -36.47 -7.75
N ILE A 380 24.83 -36.91 -6.55
CA ILE A 380 25.47 -38.00 -5.87
C ILE A 380 24.70 -39.30 -6.22
N PRO A 381 25.29 -40.23 -6.97
CA PRO A 381 24.63 -41.54 -7.27
C PRO A 381 24.50 -42.35 -5.97
N VAL A 382 23.27 -42.74 -5.62
CA VAL A 382 23.01 -43.63 -4.51
C VAL A 382 23.10 -45.07 -5.05
N THR A 383 24.17 -45.82 -4.69
CA THR A 383 24.29 -47.25 -4.99
C THR A 383 23.41 -47.99 -4.01
N VAL A 384 22.27 -48.51 -4.47
CA VAL A 384 21.43 -49.40 -3.68
C VAL A 384 22.13 -50.79 -3.64
N GLN A 385 22.77 -51.11 -2.50
CA GLN A 385 23.18 -52.47 -2.22
C GLN A 385 21.93 -53.34 -2.00
N THR A 386 21.53 -54.07 -3.02
CA THR A 386 20.52 -55.13 -2.87
C THR A 386 21.13 -56.24 -2.07
N GLN A 387 20.87 -56.32 -0.77
CA GLN A 387 21.12 -57.54 0.01
C GLN A 387 20.10 -58.61 -0.46
N ILE A 388 20.57 -59.55 -1.29
CA ILE A 388 19.81 -60.74 -1.57
C ILE A 388 19.89 -61.60 -0.30
N LEU A 389 18.84 -61.59 0.49
CA LEU A 389 18.63 -62.58 1.55
C LEU A 389 18.32 -63.91 0.85
N THR A 390 19.33 -64.79 0.67
CA THR A 390 19.15 -66.14 0.39
C THR A 390 18.63 -66.83 1.65
N ARG A 391 17.43 -67.44 1.53
CA ARG A 391 16.86 -68.38 2.48
C ARG A 391 17.48 -69.72 2.33
#